data_07cef6607803826b13eb236be334f130
#
_entry.id   07cef6607803826b13eb236be334f130
#
_cell.length_a   1.000
_cell.length_b   1.000
_cell.length_c   1.000
_cell.angle_alpha   90.00
_cell.angle_beta   90.00
_cell.angle_gamma   90.00
#
_symmetry.space_group_name_H-M   'P 1'
#
loop_
_entity.id
_entity.type
_entity.pdbx_description
1 polymer ?
#
loop_
_entity_poly.entity_id
_entity_poly.type
_entity_poly.pdbx_seq_one_letter_code
_entity_poly.pdbx_strand_id
1 'polypeptide(L)'
;YFKESIKYYSLSLDKIEKNHHLVPKILDRRGTSYERLGDWEKAEKDLKKSLEISPNQAHVLNYLAYSWIEKSKNLDMALEMLEEASSLREGDGYIIDSLGWAHYAKKNFFEAEQFLQKAVEILPLDPIINDHYADSLWMVNKNIQARYVWKYVLGLDGVDQKLKDKISQKLIFGINNNL
;
A
#
# COMPACT_ATOMS: atom_id res chain seq x y z
N TYR A 1 -9.25 13.82 -15.17
CA TYR A 1 -10.07 12.63 -14.88
C TYR A 1 -10.53 12.56 -13.42
N PHE A 2 -9.64 12.63 -12.41
CA PHE A 2 -10.03 12.46 -10.99
C PHE A 2 -10.99 13.55 -10.49
N LYS A 3 -10.84 14.82 -10.88
CA LYS A 3 -11.76 15.90 -10.52
C LYS A 3 -13.17 15.65 -11.05
N GLU A 4 -13.27 15.17 -12.27
CA GLU A 4 -14.57 14.82 -12.87
C GLU A 4 -15.18 13.60 -12.18
N SER A 5 -14.37 12.57 -11.88
CA SER A 5 -14.82 11.39 -11.14
C SER A 5 -15.42 11.78 -9.79
N ILE A 6 -14.76 12.63 -9.02
CA ILE A 6 -15.26 13.15 -7.72
C ILE A 6 -16.61 13.84 -7.90
N LYS A 7 -16.76 14.68 -8.94
CA LYS A 7 -18.03 15.36 -9.23
C LYS A 7 -19.16 14.36 -9.47
N TYR A 8 -18.93 13.36 -10.32
CA TYR A 8 -19.97 12.36 -10.63
C TYR A 8 -20.27 11.44 -9.45
N TYR A 9 -19.27 11.00 -8.68
CA TYR A 9 -19.50 10.22 -7.46
C TYR A 9 -20.29 11.02 -6.42
N SER A 10 -20.00 12.32 -6.26
CA SER A 10 -20.77 13.19 -5.34
C SER A 10 -22.21 13.35 -5.76
N LEU A 11 -22.47 13.61 -7.05
CA LEU A 11 -23.83 13.66 -7.61
C LEU A 11 -24.57 12.32 -7.44
N SER A 12 -23.87 11.20 -7.55
CA SER A 12 -24.46 9.87 -7.34
C SER A 12 -24.87 9.69 -5.88
N LEU A 13 -24.00 10.07 -4.92
CA LEU A 13 -24.29 9.98 -3.49
C LEU A 13 -25.45 10.88 -3.07
N ASP A 14 -25.62 12.04 -3.72
CA ASP A 14 -26.76 12.97 -3.45
C ASP A 14 -28.10 12.42 -3.95
N LYS A 15 -28.08 11.52 -4.95
CA LYS A 15 -29.29 11.00 -5.61
C LYS A 15 -29.76 9.64 -5.10
N ILE A 16 -28.86 8.85 -4.50
CA ILE A 16 -29.18 7.51 -4.00
C ILE A 16 -29.51 7.56 -2.50
N GLU A 17 -30.31 6.61 -2.04
CA GLU A 17 -30.59 6.44 -0.63
C GLU A 17 -29.31 6.08 0.15
N LYS A 18 -29.19 6.56 1.39
CA LYS A 18 -27.99 6.37 2.23
C LYS A 18 -27.67 4.90 2.52
N ASN A 19 -28.67 4.04 2.51
CA ASN A 19 -28.57 2.59 2.73
C ASN A 19 -28.44 1.78 1.43
N HIS A 20 -28.37 2.43 0.29
CA HIS A 20 -28.22 1.74 -0.98
C HIS A 20 -26.90 0.97 -1.07
N HIS A 21 -26.93 -0.27 -1.54
CA HIS A 21 -25.79 -1.19 -1.57
C HIS A 21 -24.55 -0.69 -2.36
N LEU A 22 -24.74 0.28 -3.25
CA LEU A 22 -23.62 0.90 -4.00
C LEU A 22 -22.91 2.02 -3.24
N VAL A 23 -23.46 2.53 -2.13
CA VAL A 23 -22.87 3.66 -1.37
C VAL A 23 -21.42 3.35 -0.94
N PRO A 24 -21.10 2.18 -0.36
CA PRO A 24 -19.73 1.87 0.02
C PRO A 24 -18.76 1.93 -1.18
N LYS A 25 -19.15 1.34 -2.29
CA LYS A 25 -18.33 1.31 -3.51
C LYS A 25 -18.12 2.70 -4.10
N ILE A 26 -19.13 3.58 -4.07
CA ILE A 26 -19.00 4.95 -4.56
C ILE A 26 -18.07 5.76 -3.65
N LEU A 27 -18.19 5.58 -2.33
CA LEU A 27 -17.32 6.20 -1.35
C LEU A 27 -15.86 5.76 -1.53
N ASP A 28 -15.61 4.46 -1.69
CA ASP A 28 -14.27 3.92 -2.01
C ASP A 28 -13.67 4.60 -3.25
N ARG A 29 -14.41 4.64 -4.36
CA ARG A 29 -13.95 5.24 -5.61
C ARG A 29 -13.74 6.76 -5.51
N ARG A 30 -14.59 7.46 -4.77
CA ARG A 30 -14.42 8.89 -4.54
C ARG A 30 -13.23 9.15 -3.61
N GLY A 31 -13.08 8.37 -2.55
CA GLY A 31 -11.96 8.44 -1.62
C GLY A 31 -10.62 8.22 -2.35
N THR A 32 -10.52 7.18 -3.17
CA THR A 32 -9.34 6.95 -4.02
C THR A 32 -9.07 8.12 -4.96
N SER A 33 -10.12 8.74 -5.54
CA SER A 33 -9.96 9.90 -6.42
C SER A 33 -9.47 11.15 -5.66
N TYR A 34 -9.91 11.34 -4.41
CA TYR A 34 -9.40 12.41 -3.54
C TYR A 34 -7.92 12.20 -3.19
N GLU A 35 -7.52 10.96 -2.87
CA GLU A 35 -6.13 10.65 -2.57
C GLU A 35 -5.23 10.95 -3.76
N ARG A 36 -5.61 10.55 -4.97
CA ARG A 36 -4.87 10.83 -6.22
C ARG A 36 -4.73 12.32 -6.53
N LEU A 37 -5.60 13.16 -5.99
CA LEU A 37 -5.48 14.63 -6.05
C LEU A 37 -4.75 15.25 -4.87
N GLY A 38 -4.29 14.45 -3.90
CA GLY A 38 -3.60 14.91 -2.70
C GLY A 38 -4.52 15.40 -1.58
N ASP A 39 -5.85 15.26 -1.71
CA ASP A 39 -6.83 15.64 -0.67
C ASP A 39 -7.05 14.44 0.27
N TRP A 40 -6.05 14.19 1.10
CA TRP A 40 -6.04 13.04 2.00
C TRP A 40 -7.17 13.07 3.03
N GLU A 41 -7.52 14.22 3.57
CA GLU A 41 -8.57 14.31 4.61
C GLU A 41 -9.92 13.81 4.09
N LYS A 42 -10.28 14.21 2.86
CA LYS A 42 -11.52 13.72 2.22
C LYS A 42 -11.40 12.26 1.81
N ALA A 43 -10.23 11.83 1.35
CA ALA A 43 -9.98 10.44 1.01
C ALA A 43 -10.21 9.53 2.22
N GLU A 44 -9.54 9.81 3.33
CA GLU A 44 -9.64 9.05 4.58
C GLU A 44 -11.08 9.00 5.09
N LYS A 45 -11.79 10.14 5.06
CA LYS A 45 -13.20 10.22 5.48
C LYS A 45 -14.10 9.29 4.65
N ASP A 46 -13.95 9.31 3.33
CA ASP A 46 -14.77 8.49 2.44
C ASP A 46 -14.44 7.00 2.59
N LEU A 47 -13.16 6.63 2.68
CA LEU A 47 -12.72 5.24 2.87
C LEU A 47 -13.21 4.68 4.21
N LYS A 48 -13.06 5.43 5.30
CA LYS A 48 -13.60 5.05 6.62
C LYS A 48 -15.11 4.86 6.57
N LYS A 49 -15.82 5.79 5.92
CA LYS A 49 -17.27 5.70 5.79
C LYS A 49 -17.70 4.50 4.94
N SER A 50 -16.94 4.15 3.92
CA SER A 50 -17.16 2.92 3.14
C SER A 50 -17.08 1.68 4.05
N LEU A 51 -16.03 1.58 4.89
CA LEU A 51 -15.82 0.47 5.82
C LEU A 51 -16.87 0.42 6.94
N GLU A 52 -17.32 1.58 7.44
CA GLU A 52 -18.42 1.62 8.42
C GLU A 52 -19.72 0.98 7.89
N ILE A 53 -20.03 1.18 6.60
CA ILE A 53 -21.24 0.64 5.97
C ILE A 53 -21.03 -0.82 5.54
N SER A 54 -19.85 -1.16 5.07
CA SER A 54 -19.49 -2.50 4.59
C SER A 54 -18.08 -2.84 5.08
N PRO A 55 -17.93 -3.51 6.23
CA PRO A 55 -16.62 -3.74 6.84
C PRO A 55 -15.70 -4.65 6.03
N ASN A 56 -16.22 -5.76 5.49
CA ASN A 56 -15.42 -6.82 4.87
C ASN A 56 -14.98 -6.50 3.43
N GLN A 57 -14.38 -5.33 3.22
CA GLN A 57 -13.83 -4.90 1.94
C GLN A 57 -12.31 -4.96 1.96
N ALA A 58 -11.73 -6.14 1.74
CA ALA A 58 -10.28 -6.36 1.83
C ALA A 58 -9.45 -5.30 1.07
N HIS A 59 -9.90 -4.90 -0.13
CA HIS A 59 -9.18 -3.89 -0.92
C HIS A 59 -9.25 -2.48 -0.31
N VAL A 60 -10.36 -2.11 0.36
CA VAL A 60 -10.48 -0.81 1.04
C VAL A 60 -9.67 -0.79 2.32
N LEU A 61 -9.71 -1.89 3.09
CA LEU A 61 -8.87 -2.09 4.27
C LEU A 61 -7.39 -1.94 3.90
N ASN A 62 -6.95 -2.68 2.88
CA ASN A 62 -5.57 -2.61 2.38
C ASN A 62 -5.19 -1.20 1.93
N TYR A 63 -6.04 -0.55 1.14
CA TYR A 63 -5.73 0.77 0.59
C TYR A 63 -5.62 1.86 1.67
N LEU A 64 -6.55 1.88 2.63
CA LEU A 64 -6.53 2.83 3.75
C LEU A 64 -5.33 2.58 4.66
N ALA A 65 -5.07 1.32 5.02
CA ALA A 65 -3.95 0.93 5.88
C ALA A 65 -2.61 1.28 5.22
N TYR A 66 -2.40 0.90 3.96
CA TYR A 66 -1.17 1.24 3.22
C TYR A 66 -0.96 2.76 3.15
N SER A 67 -2.02 3.53 2.89
CA SER A 67 -1.92 4.99 2.87
C SER A 67 -1.54 5.59 4.24
N TRP A 68 -1.95 4.97 5.34
CA TRP A 68 -1.51 5.37 6.68
C TRP A 68 -0.03 5.04 6.91
N ILE A 69 0.42 3.87 6.46
CA ILE A 69 1.83 3.47 6.58
C ILE A 69 2.74 4.46 5.85
N GLU A 70 2.40 4.81 4.59
CA GLU A 70 3.14 5.80 3.81
C GLU A 70 3.20 7.19 4.46
N LYS A 71 2.25 7.50 5.32
CA LYS A 71 2.18 8.76 6.08
C LYS A 71 2.71 8.63 7.51
N SER A 72 3.22 7.46 7.89
CA SER A 72 3.66 7.14 9.25
C SER A 72 2.59 7.44 10.31
N LYS A 73 1.32 7.15 9.98
CA LYS A 73 0.16 7.38 10.86
C LYS A 73 -0.52 6.06 11.21
N ASN A 74 -1.10 5.97 12.41
CA ASN A 74 -1.97 4.87 12.83
C ASN A 74 -1.40 3.47 12.56
N LEU A 75 -0.09 3.27 12.73
CA LEU A 75 0.60 2.04 12.32
C LEU A 75 0.03 0.77 12.96
N ASP A 76 -0.41 0.83 14.23
CA ASP A 76 -1.01 -0.33 14.90
C ASP A 76 -2.35 -0.70 14.26
N MET A 77 -3.21 0.30 14.05
CA MET A 77 -4.51 0.11 13.39
C MET A 77 -4.34 -0.33 11.92
N ALA A 78 -3.32 0.20 11.22
CA ALA A 78 -3.00 -0.24 9.87
C ALA A 78 -2.63 -1.73 9.82
N LEU A 79 -1.84 -2.20 10.79
CA LEU A 79 -1.47 -3.61 10.89
C LEU A 79 -2.71 -4.49 11.12
N GLU A 80 -3.57 -4.16 12.09
CA GLU A 80 -4.82 -4.88 12.35
C GLU A 80 -5.72 -4.97 11.10
N MET A 81 -5.88 -3.86 10.39
CA MET A 81 -6.68 -3.82 9.14
C MET A 81 -6.07 -4.68 8.04
N LEU A 82 -4.75 -4.78 7.95
CA LEU A 82 -4.07 -5.62 6.96
C LEU A 82 -4.15 -7.10 7.31
N GLU A 83 -4.10 -7.45 8.59
CA GLU A 83 -4.37 -8.82 9.06
C GLU A 83 -5.80 -9.24 8.71
N GLU A 84 -6.78 -8.37 8.93
CA GLU A 84 -8.18 -8.60 8.51
C GLU A 84 -8.27 -8.74 6.98
N ALA A 85 -7.67 -7.82 6.22
CA ALA A 85 -7.66 -7.88 4.75
C ALA A 85 -7.04 -9.19 4.24
N SER A 86 -5.95 -9.64 4.84
CA SER A 86 -5.27 -10.90 4.51
C SER A 86 -6.13 -12.12 4.80
N SER A 87 -6.91 -12.10 5.89
CA SER A 87 -7.87 -13.18 6.20
C SER A 87 -9.05 -13.23 5.22
N LEU A 88 -9.48 -12.07 4.71
CA LEU A 88 -10.57 -11.97 3.73
C LEU A 88 -10.12 -12.36 2.30
N ARG A 89 -8.83 -12.23 2.00
CA ARG A 89 -8.22 -12.55 0.71
C ARG A 89 -6.89 -13.25 0.90
N GLU A 90 -6.95 -14.52 1.23
CA GLU A 90 -5.75 -15.34 1.36
C GLU A 90 -4.97 -15.39 0.03
N GLY A 91 -3.66 -15.23 0.11
CA GLY A 91 -2.77 -15.33 -1.05
C GLY A 91 -2.76 -14.11 -1.99
N ASP A 92 -3.41 -12.99 -1.62
CA ASP A 92 -3.29 -11.74 -2.39
C ASP A 92 -1.91 -11.10 -2.14
N GLY A 93 -1.04 -11.13 -3.16
CA GLY A 93 0.33 -10.65 -3.06
C GLY A 93 0.44 -9.17 -2.70
N TYR A 94 -0.51 -8.32 -3.11
CA TYR A 94 -0.52 -6.90 -2.74
C TYR A 94 -0.87 -6.66 -1.27
N ILE A 95 -1.78 -7.47 -0.71
CA ILE A 95 -2.12 -7.39 0.72
C ILE A 95 -0.96 -7.91 1.56
N ILE A 96 -0.30 -9.00 1.13
CA ILE A 96 0.87 -9.56 1.81
C ILE A 96 2.04 -8.56 1.78
N ASP A 97 2.26 -7.85 0.67
CA ASP A 97 3.24 -6.76 0.58
C ASP A 97 2.94 -5.66 1.59
N SER A 98 1.70 -5.17 1.59
CA SER A 98 1.28 -4.11 2.53
C SER A 98 1.45 -4.54 4.00
N LEU A 99 1.18 -5.80 4.32
CA LEU A 99 1.39 -6.37 5.66
C LEU A 99 2.88 -6.39 6.02
N GLY A 100 3.72 -6.85 5.09
CA GLY A 100 5.18 -6.79 5.26
C GLY A 100 5.69 -5.36 5.43
N TRP A 101 5.15 -4.41 4.65
CA TRP A 101 5.50 -3.00 4.74
C TRP A 101 5.03 -2.34 6.05
N ALA A 102 3.90 -2.79 6.62
CA ALA A 102 3.48 -2.39 7.96
C ALA A 102 4.46 -2.84 9.04
N HIS A 103 4.92 -4.09 8.98
CA HIS A 103 5.97 -4.57 9.87
C HIS A 103 7.27 -3.79 9.72
N TYR A 104 7.67 -3.47 8.48
CA TYR A 104 8.84 -2.63 8.21
C TYR A 104 8.73 -1.26 8.86
N ALA A 105 7.59 -0.58 8.70
CA ALA A 105 7.33 0.73 9.31
C ALA A 105 7.36 0.70 10.85
N LYS A 106 6.95 -0.43 11.43
CA LYS A 106 7.03 -0.69 12.89
C LYS A 106 8.40 -1.18 13.34
N LYS A 107 9.38 -1.26 12.44
CA LYS A 107 10.75 -1.76 12.69
C LYS A 107 10.84 -3.25 13.07
N ASN A 108 9.81 -4.02 12.78
CA ASN A 108 9.77 -5.48 12.92
C ASN A 108 10.36 -6.11 11.65
N PHE A 109 11.68 -5.93 11.45
CA PHE A 109 12.33 -6.20 10.16
C PHE A 109 12.39 -7.68 9.78
N PHE A 110 12.41 -8.59 10.73
CA PHE A 110 12.39 -10.04 10.44
C PHE A 110 11.03 -10.48 9.92
N GLU A 111 9.94 -10.03 10.55
CA GLU A 111 8.59 -10.27 10.09
C GLU A 111 8.34 -9.62 8.73
N ALA A 112 8.82 -8.39 8.55
CA ALA A 112 8.76 -7.69 7.26
C ALA A 112 9.42 -8.51 6.15
N GLU A 113 10.64 -9.01 6.37
CA GLU A 113 11.36 -9.83 5.37
C GLU A 113 10.58 -11.08 4.99
N GLN A 114 9.98 -11.79 5.96
CA GLN A 114 9.21 -13.00 5.71
C GLN A 114 7.95 -12.75 4.87
N PHE A 115 7.18 -11.68 5.18
CA PHE A 115 5.99 -11.33 4.41
C PHE A 115 6.35 -10.81 3.01
N LEU A 116 7.36 -9.96 2.90
CA LEU A 116 7.78 -9.39 1.62
C LEU A 116 8.40 -10.44 0.70
N GLN A 117 9.11 -11.43 1.24
CA GLN A 117 9.55 -12.59 0.47
C GLN A 117 8.37 -13.34 -0.15
N LYS A 118 7.33 -13.63 0.64
CA LYS A 118 6.11 -14.27 0.12
C LYS A 118 5.42 -13.44 -0.96
N ALA A 119 5.37 -12.10 -0.77
CA ALA A 119 4.80 -11.22 -1.77
C ALA A 119 5.56 -11.26 -3.11
N VAL A 120 6.91 -11.27 -3.06
CA VAL A 120 7.76 -11.43 -4.26
C VAL A 120 7.57 -12.80 -4.92
N GLU A 121 7.40 -13.88 -4.17
CA GLU A 121 7.12 -15.21 -4.72
C GLU A 121 5.81 -15.25 -5.52
N ILE A 122 4.80 -14.45 -5.10
CA ILE A 122 3.50 -14.36 -5.78
C ILE A 122 3.55 -13.37 -6.95
N LEU A 123 4.23 -12.23 -6.78
CA LEU A 123 4.30 -11.13 -7.74
C LEU A 123 5.77 -10.77 -8.08
N PRO A 124 6.51 -11.69 -8.72
CA PRO A 124 7.97 -11.55 -8.90
C PRO A 124 8.38 -10.40 -9.82
N LEU A 125 7.47 -9.89 -10.65
CA LEU A 125 7.75 -8.82 -11.61
C LEU A 125 7.26 -7.44 -11.13
N ASP A 126 6.66 -7.35 -9.94
CA ASP A 126 6.23 -6.05 -9.41
C ASP A 126 7.44 -5.28 -8.84
N PRO A 127 7.76 -4.08 -9.38
CA PRO A 127 8.95 -3.35 -8.98
C PRO A 127 8.87 -2.78 -7.56
N ILE A 128 7.68 -2.43 -7.09
CA ILE A 128 7.49 -1.86 -5.74
C ILE A 128 7.66 -2.96 -4.69
N ILE A 129 7.04 -4.12 -4.90
CA ILE A 129 7.14 -5.27 -3.99
C ILE A 129 8.59 -5.73 -3.87
N ASN A 130 9.32 -5.79 -4.99
CA ASN A 130 10.75 -6.13 -4.96
C ASN A 130 11.60 -5.04 -4.25
N ASP A 131 11.28 -3.75 -4.41
CA ASP A 131 11.97 -2.68 -3.67
C ASP A 131 11.73 -2.79 -2.16
N HIS A 132 10.50 -3.03 -1.72
CA HIS A 132 10.16 -3.28 -0.31
C HIS A 132 10.90 -4.49 0.25
N TYR A 133 10.95 -5.61 -0.51
CA TYR A 133 11.68 -6.80 -0.09
C TYR A 133 13.18 -6.52 0.05
N ALA A 134 13.78 -5.84 -0.92
CA ALA A 134 15.18 -5.46 -0.84
C ALA A 134 15.49 -4.54 0.36
N ASP A 135 14.57 -3.61 0.66
CA ASP A 135 14.69 -2.74 1.84
C ASP A 135 14.66 -3.57 3.13
N SER A 136 13.77 -4.56 3.23
CA SER A 136 13.72 -5.45 4.41
C SER A 136 14.97 -6.32 4.55
N LEU A 137 15.48 -6.85 3.45
CA LEU A 137 16.76 -7.60 3.44
C LEU A 137 17.91 -6.74 3.97
N TRP A 138 17.97 -5.47 3.56
CA TRP A 138 18.99 -4.54 4.06
C TRP A 138 18.91 -4.37 5.59
N MET A 139 17.70 -4.19 6.12
CA MET A 139 17.46 -3.98 7.54
C MET A 139 17.78 -5.21 8.41
N VAL A 140 17.74 -6.42 7.84
CA VAL A 140 18.17 -7.65 8.52
C VAL A 140 19.64 -8.03 8.22
N ASN A 141 20.45 -7.08 7.74
CA ASN A 141 21.87 -7.24 7.41
C ASN A 141 22.18 -8.20 6.26
N LYS A 142 21.20 -8.55 5.42
CA LYS A 142 21.37 -9.32 4.17
C LYS A 142 21.74 -8.38 3.00
N ASN A 143 22.77 -7.55 3.18
CA ASN A 143 23.08 -6.41 2.31
C ASN A 143 23.46 -6.81 0.88
N ILE A 144 24.09 -7.96 0.69
CA ILE A 144 24.43 -8.48 -0.64
C ILE A 144 23.16 -8.84 -1.40
N GLN A 145 22.26 -9.59 -0.76
CA GLN A 145 20.96 -9.96 -1.35
C GLN A 145 20.13 -8.72 -1.68
N ALA A 146 20.04 -7.75 -0.76
CA ALA A 146 19.34 -6.48 -1.00
C ALA A 146 19.84 -5.79 -2.28
N ARG A 147 21.16 -5.68 -2.47
CA ARG A 147 21.76 -5.10 -3.67
C ARG A 147 21.44 -5.87 -4.95
N TYR A 148 21.37 -7.19 -4.89
CA TYR A 148 20.95 -8.00 -6.04
C TYR A 148 19.49 -7.73 -6.41
N VAL A 149 18.58 -7.67 -5.43
CA VAL A 149 17.16 -7.40 -5.68
C VAL A 149 16.97 -5.99 -6.20
N TRP A 150 17.62 -4.95 -5.63
CA TRP A 150 17.56 -3.59 -6.17
C TRP A 150 18.07 -3.51 -7.63
N LYS A 151 19.17 -4.21 -7.97
CA LYS A 151 19.64 -4.29 -9.36
C LYS A 151 18.64 -4.98 -10.27
N TYR A 152 17.98 -6.03 -9.78
CA TYR A 152 16.94 -6.72 -10.52
C TYR A 152 15.78 -5.78 -10.84
N VAL A 153 15.32 -4.98 -9.86
CA VAL A 153 14.25 -3.99 -10.08
C VAL A 153 14.60 -2.99 -11.19
N LEU A 154 15.86 -2.52 -11.26
CA LEU A 154 16.26 -1.59 -12.33
C LEU A 154 16.16 -2.19 -13.74
N GLY A 155 16.15 -3.51 -13.85
CA GLY A 155 16.00 -4.24 -15.12
C GLY A 155 14.55 -4.60 -15.47
N LEU A 156 13.60 -4.36 -14.57
CA LEU A 156 12.19 -4.66 -14.84
C LEU A 156 11.57 -3.61 -15.79
N ASP A 157 10.60 -4.06 -16.58
CA ASP A 157 9.80 -3.17 -17.42
C ASP A 157 8.87 -2.29 -16.56
N GLY A 158 8.61 -1.08 -17.04
CA GLY A 158 7.64 -0.17 -16.42
C GLY A 158 8.12 0.54 -15.15
N VAL A 159 9.37 0.37 -14.75
CA VAL A 159 9.94 1.12 -13.60
C VAL A 159 10.06 2.59 -13.95
N ASP A 160 9.40 3.45 -13.17
CA ASP A 160 9.45 4.89 -13.37
C ASP A 160 10.81 5.51 -12.97
N GLN A 161 11.09 6.72 -13.44
CA GLN A 161 12.37 7.36 -13.19
C GLN A 161 12.60 7.66 -11.69
N LYS A 162 11.55 8.00 -10.96
CA LYS A 162 11.64 8.30 -9.52
C LYS A 162 12.11 7.08 -8.72
N LEU A 163 11.56 5.90 -9.03
CA LEU A 163 11.98 4.66 -8.39
C LEU A 163 13.41 4.28 -8.78
N LYS A 164 13.78 4.45 -10.07
CA LYS A 164 15.16 4.22 -10.53
C LYS A 164 16.16 5.09 -9.77
N ASP A 165 15.87 6.36 -9.58
CA ASP A 165 16.73 7.29 -8.86
C ASP A 165 16.87 6.89 -7.38
N LYS A 166 15.75 6.53 -6.72
CA LYS A 166 15.72 6.04 -5.34
C LYS A 166 16.61 4.79 -5.17
N ILE A 167 16.43 3.81 -6.07
CA ILE A 167 17.20 2.55 -6.02
C ILE A 167 18.68 2.80 -6.30
N SER A 168 19.01 3.68 -7.24
CA SER A 168 20.40 4.04 -7.53
C SER A 168 21.10 4.63 -6.32
N GLN A 169 20.42 5.47 -5.55
CA GLN A 169 20.95 5.99 -4.28
C GLN A 169 21.14 4.88 -3.24
N LYS A 170 20.18 3.97 -3.09
CA LYS A 170 20.29 2.81 -2.18
C LYS A 170 21.45 1.89 -2.56
N LEU A 171 21.73 1.70 -3.85
CA LEU A 171 22.85 0.89 -4.33
C LEU A 171 24.21 1.52 -3.97
N ILE A 172 24.33 2.84 -3.89
CA ILE A 172 25.56 3.54 -3.55
C ILE A 172 25.73 3.62 -2.04
N PHE A 173 24.71 4.10 -1.32
CA PHE A 173 24.79 4.50 0.08
C PHE A 173 24.15 3.51 1.05
N GLY A 174 23.39 2.53 0.55
CA GLY A 174 22.49 1.73 1.39
C GLY A 174 21.29 2.52 1.88
N ILE A 175 20.61 1.96 2.87
CA ILE A 175 19.54 2.67 3.60
C ILE A 175 20.19 3.24 4.87
N ASN A 176 20.18 4.56 5.02
CA ASN A 176 20.63 5.21 6.23
C ASN A 176 19.60 5.04 7.34
N ASN A 177 19.99 4.40 8.44
CA ASN A 177 19.14 4.17 9.63
C ASN A 177 18.83 5.45 10.44
N ASN A 178 19.11 6.64 9.91
CA ASN A 178 18.97 7.94 10.58
C ASN A 178 17.70 8.69 10.13
N LEU A 179 16.60 7.96 9.90
CA LEU A 179 15.27 8.57 9.73
C LEU A 179 14.31 8.01 10.76
#